data_369f757e88722d36de0dcc5399ef74d7
#
_entry.id   369f757e88722d36de0dcc5399ef74d7
#
_cell.length_a   1.000
_cell.length_b   1.000
_cell.length_c   1.000
_cell.angle_alpha   90.00
_cell.angle_beta   90.00
_cell.angle_gamma   90.00
#
_symmetry.space_group_name_H-M   'P 1'
#
loop_
_entity.id
_entity.type
_entity.pdbx_description
1 polymer ?
#
loop_
_entity_poly.entity_id
_entity_poly.type
_entity_poly.pdbx_seq_one_letter_code
_entity_poly.pdbx_strand_id
1 'polypeptide(L)'
;PAIASMLAEALSRAADGQVTIPARELVAGALARNPLEPRALFLSGLAAYQDGDFADAIETWQLLQSVSALDAPWMPLLADNIADAAAADGIDLPAPGPSAADVAASAEMSADDRDAMIAGMVEGLAARLAENPNDSAGWQRLARAYEVMGRPEDAQDAHVRAADLLVENPDAQLQALQAIVVGNAEERLRVAAERLLARLVMQLPNRPETLYLQGHFAASYGDAQAARQFWKTLLARIPEDAPIAGQLRAAIDAL
;
A
#
# COMPACT_ATOMS: atom_id res chain seq x y z
N PRO A 1 11.82 -16.47 -20.69
CA PRO A 1 12.07 -15.07 -20.29
C PRO A 1 13.48 -14.89 -19.75
N ALA A 2 13.93 -15.65 -18.72
CA ALA A 2 15.20 -15.46 -18.04
C ALA A 2 16.44 -15.50 -18.95
N ILE A 3 16.50 -16.39 -19.95
CA ILE A 3 17.62 -16.45 -20.89
C ILE A 3 17.70 -15.19 -21.76
N ALA A 4 16.55 -14.66 -22.18
CA ALA A 4 16.49 -13.44 -22.99
C ALA A 4 16.97 -12.23 -22.19
N SER A 5 16.54 -12.08 -20.94
CA SER A 5 16.98 -10.99 -20.07
C SER A 5 18.46 -11.10 -19.67
N MET A 6 18.98 -12.33 -19.48
CA MET A 6 20.42 -12.56 -19.27
C MET A 6 21.26 -12.15 -20.50
N LEU A 7 20.78 -12.46 -21.69
CA LEU A 7 21.47 -12.05 -22.93
C LEU A 7 21.41 -10.53 -23.12
N ALA A 8 20.25 -9.90 -22.83
CA ALA A 8 20.11 -8.45 -22.86
C ALA A 8 21.08 -7.75 -21.88
N GLU A 9 21.22 -8.28 -20.68
CA GLU A 9 22.18 -7.78 -19.70
C GLU A 9 23.63 -7.91 -20.19
N ALA A 10 23.98 -9.06 -20.77
CA ALA A 10 25.32 -9.27 -21.32
C ALA A 10 25.62 -8.30 -22.48
N LEU A 11 24.66 -8.04 -23.36
CA LEU A 11 24.79 -7.05 -24.44
C LEU A 11 24.92 -5.63 -23.90
N SER A 12 24.16 -5.27 -22.88
CA SER A 12 24.26 -3.95 -22.25
C SER A 12 25.61 -3.76 -21.56
N ARG A 13 26.09 -4.80 -20.85
CA ARG A 13 27.41 -4.77 -20.22
C ARG A 13 28.54 -4.66 -21.24
N ALA A 14 28.46 -5.34 -22.39
CA ALA A 14 29.40 -5.24 -23.48
C ALA A 14 29.41 -3.87 -24.19
N ALA A 15 28.35 -3.09 -23.99
CA ALA A 15 28.15 -1.73 -24.51
C ALA A 15 28.32 -0.67 -23.41
N ASP A 16 29.18 -0.90 -22.43
CA ASP A 16 29.49 0.03 -21.33
C ASP A 16 28.26 0.50 -20.56
N GLY A 17 27.29 -0.41 -20.36
CA GLY A 17 26.06 -0.14 -19.62
C GLY A 17 24.90 0.39 -20.46
N GLN A 18 25.09 0.65 -21.75
CA GLN A 18 24.04 1.11 -22.64
C GLN A 18 23.08 -0.02 -23.02
N VAL A 19 21.78 0.20 -22.85
CA VAL A 19 20.76 -0.76 -23.29
C VAL A 19 20.53 -0.59 -24.79
N THR A 20 21.31 -1.33 -25.56
CA THR A 20 21.30 -1.27 -27.04
C THR A 20 19.97 -1.72 -27.64
N ILE A 21 19.69 -1.36 -28.90
CA ILE A 21 18.47 -1.79 -29.60
C ILE A 21 18.25 -3.31 -29.53
N PRO A 22 19.26 -4.18 -29.81
CA PRO A 22 19.07 -5.63 -29.64
C PRO A 22 18.78 -6.07 -28.20
N ALA A 23 19.34 -5.38 -27.19
CA ALA A 23 19.04 -5.65 -25.81
C ALA A 23 17.59 -5.28 -25.47
N ARG A 24 17.11 -4.15 -25.96
CA ARG A 24 15.69 -3.70 -25.79
C ARG A 24 14.68 -4.67 -26.39
N GLU A 25 14.96 -5.23 -27.57
CA GLU A 25 14.09 -6.25 -28.19
C GLU A 25 14.00 -7.52 -27.34
N LEU A 26 15.12 -7.96 -26.76
CA LEU A 26 15.16 -9.08 -25.84
C LEU A 26 14.41 -8.81 -24.53
N VAL A 27 14.56 -7.61 -23.98
CA VAL A 27 13.82 -7.14 -22.79
C VAL A 27 12.32 -7.15 -23.06
N ALA A 28 11.88 -6.54 -24.16
CA ALA A 28 10.47 -6.50 -24.55
C ALA A 28 9.90 -7.93 -24.74
N GLY A 29 10.65 -8.82 -25.40
CA GLY A 29 10.28 -10.22 -25.56
C GLY A 29 10.25 -11.02 -24.24
N ALA A 30 11.07 -10.65 -23.25
CA ALA A 30 11.05 -11.26 -21.93
C ALA A 30 9.82 -10.80 -21.14
N LEU A 31 9.52 -9.49 -21.12
CA LEU A 31 8.38 -8.89 -20.43
C LEU A 31 7.04 -9.32 -21.04
N ALA A 32 6.96 -9.51 -22.36
CA ALA A 32 5.77 -10.05 -23.02
C ALA A 32 5.41 -11.46 -22.53
N ARG A 33 6.39 -12.26 -22.08
CA ARG A 33 6.17 -13.62 -21.56
C ARG A 33 6.06 -13.68 -20.04
N ASN A 34 6.71 -12.78 -19.34
CA ASN A 34 6.65 -12.61 -17.89
C ASN A 34 6.79 -11.11 -17.56
N PRO A 35 5.67 -10.40 -17.37
CA PRO A 35 5.66 -8.95 -17.07
C PRO A 35 6.41 -8.57 -15.79
N LEU A 36 6.65 -9.53 -14.88
CA LEU A 36 7.32 -9.33 -13.61
C LEU A 36 8.72 -9.97 -13.58
N GLU A 37 9.37 -10.18 -14.74
CA GLU A 37 10.74 -10.71 -14.79
C GLU A 37 11.72 -9.65 -14.28
N PRO A 38 12.41 -9.89 -13.13
CA PRO A 38 13.11 -8.80 -12.43
C PRO A 38 14.23 -8.14 -13.23
N ARG A 39 15.04 -8.95 -13.94
CA ARG A 39 16.15 -8.43 -14.75
C ARG A 39 15.66 -7.64 -15.96
N ALA A 40 14.56 -8.08 -16.59
CA ALA A 40 13.96 -7.36 -17.70
C ALA A 40 13.34 -6.04 -17.25
N LEU A 41 12.68 -6.01 -16.08
CA LEU A 41 12.19 -4.75 -15.48
C LEU A 41 13.35 -3.79 -15.18
N PHE A 42 14.44 -4.27 -14.59
CA PHE A 42 15.60 -3.43 -14.32
C PHE A 42 16.15 -2.79 -15.59
N LEU A 43 16.37 -3.61 -16.63
CA LEU A 43 16.90 -3.14 -17.92
C LEU A 43 15.91 -2.24 -18.68
N SER A 44 14.60 -2.47 -18.54
CA SER A 44 13.57 -1.60 -19.12
C SER A 44 13.61 -0.21 -18.50
N GLY A 45 13.67 -0.13 -17.18
CA GLY A 45 13.81 1.15 -16.48
C GLY A 45 15.13 1.86 -16.83
N LEU A 46 16.25 1.10 -16.95
CA LEU A 46 17.53 1.66 -17.37
C LEU A 46 17.48 2.21 -18.81
N ALA A 47 16.77 1.54 -19.71
CA ALA A 47 16.57 2.01 -21.06
C ALA A 47 15.77 3.32 -21.10
N ALA A 48 14.69 3.41 -20.35
CA ALA A 48 13.89 4.63 -20.21
C ALA A 48 14.73 5.78 -19.63
N TYR A 49 15.49 5.51 -18.56
CA TYR A 49 16.41 6.49 -17.97
C TYR A 49 17.44 7.04 -18.99
N GLN A 50 18.02 6.17 -19.81
CA GLN A 50 18.98 6.54 -20.85
C GLN A 50 18.35 7.35 -21.98
N ASP A 51 17.07 7.19 -22.22
CA ASP A 51 16.30 7.98 -23.20
C ASP A 51 15.83 9.33 -22.62
N GLY A 52 15.99 9.56 -21.32
CA GLY A 52 15.48 10.75 -20.63
C GLY A 52 14.02 10.64 -20.19
N ASP A 53 13.42 9.46 -20.36
CA ASP A 53 12.03 9.18 -19.93
C ASP A 53 12.03 8.78 -18.44
N PHE A 54 12.39 9.76 -17.58
CA PHE A 54 12.63 9.50 -16.15
C PHE A 54 11.38 9.03 -15.42
N ALA A 55 10.20 9.51 -15.79
CA ALA A 55 8.94 9.08 -15.20
C ALA A 55 8.69 7.58 -15.45
N ASP A 56 8.88 7.10 -16.67
CA ASP A 56 8.73 5.69 -17.05
C ASP A 56 9.79 4.81 -16.37
N ALA A 57 11.02 5.33 -16.23
CA ALA A 57 12.09 4.66 -15.50
C ALA A 57 11.72 4.43 -14.03
N ILE A 58 11.23 5.49 -13.36
CA ILE A 58 10.79 5.44 -11.97
C ILE A 58 9.63 4.44 -11.79
N GLU A 59 8.60 4.51 -12.62
CA GLU A 59 7.44 3.60 -12.55
C GLU A 59 7.89 2.13 -12.69
N THR A 60 8.73 1.84 -13.70
CA THR A 60 9.25 0.50 -13.95
C THR A 60 10.10 -0.02 -12.77
N TRP A 61 10.94 0.81 -12.20
CA TRP A 61 11.79 0.43 -11.08
C TRP A 61 11.01 0.32 -9.76
N GLN A 62 9.97 1.13 -9.54
CA GLN A 62 9.05 0.97 -8.42
C GLN A 62 8.25 -0.34 -8.52
N LEU A 63 7.82 -0.73 -9.73
CA LEU A 63 7.21 -2.03 -9.96
C LEU A 63 8.19 -3.15 -9.59
N LEU A 64 9.44 -3.09 -10.05
CA LEU A 64 10.47 -4.05 -9.67
C LEU A 64 10.68 -4.11 -8.15
N GLN A 65 10.71 -2.95 -7.50
CA GLN A 65 10.83 -2.85 -6.04
C GLN A 65 9.67 -3.56 -5.33
N SER A 66 8.45 -3.37 -5.81
CA SER A 66 7.23 -3.94 -5.20
C SER A 66 7.16 -5.47 -5.30
N VAL A 67 7.78 -6.06 -6.32
CA VAL A 67 7.77 -7.52 -6.56
C VAL A 67 9.06 -8.22 -6.11
N SER A 68 10.04 -7.48 -5.60
CA SER A 68 11.31 -8.02 -5.11
C SER A 68 11.25 -8.30 -3.61
N ALA A 69 12.04 -9.28 -3.16
CA ALA A 69 12.25 -9.49 -1.73
C ALA A 69 13.00 -8.29 -1.13
N LEU A 70 12.66 -7.90 0.10
CA LEU A 70 13.25 -6.71 0.76
C LEU A 70 14.76 -6.80 0.95
N ASP A 71 15.30 -8.02 1.04
CA ASP A 71 16.71 -8.33 1.19
C ASP A 71 17.42 -8.65 -0.14
N ALA A 72 16.78 -8.41 -1.27
CA ALA A 72 17.37 -8.68 -2.57
C ALA A 72 18.62 -7.81 -2.79
N PRO A 73 19.74 -8.39 -3.30
CA PRO A 73 21.04 -7.69 -3.41
C PRO A 73 21.01 -6.42 -4.27
N TRP A 74 20.02 -6.29 -5.15
CA TRP A 74 19.87 -5.14 -6.06
C TRP A 74 19.02 -4.00 -5.49
N MET A 75 18.37 -4.19 -4.34
CA MET A 75 17.49 -3.18 -3.76
C MET A 75 18.16 -1.83 -3.47
N PRO A 76 19.40 -1.77 -2.92
CA PRO A 76 20.09 -0.49 -2.73
C PRO A 76 20.34 0.24 -4.05
N LEU A 77 20.88 -0.47 -5.06
CA LEU A 77 21.12 0.11 -6.38
C LEU A 77 19.84 0.60 -7.05
N LEU A 78 18.73 -0.13 -6.87
CA LEU A 78 17.43 0.24 -7.41
C LEU A 78 16.92 1.53 -6.76
N ALA A 79 17.09 1.68 -5.45
CA ALA A 79 16.73 2.90 -4.73
C ALA A 79 17.54 4.11 -5.20
N ASP A 80 18.85 3.94 -5.40
CA ASP A 80 19.73 4.99 -5.91
C ASP A 80 19.31 5.43 -7.33
N ASN A 81 19.05 4.47 -8.22
CA ASN A 81 18.60 4.77 -9.59
C ASN A 81 17.25 5.51 -9.63
N ILE A 82 16.31 5.13 -8.77
CA ILE A 82 15.02 5.82 -8.65
C ILE A 82 15.23 7.26 -8.15
N ALA A 83 16.10 7.46 -7.17
CA ALA A 83 16.41 8.78 -6.63
C ALA A 83 17.10 9.67 -7.68
N ASP A 84 18.04 9.12 -8.43
CA ASP A 84 18.75 9.84 -9.51
C ASP A 84 17.77 10.25 -10.64
N ALA A 85 16.88 9.35 -11.05
CA ALA A 85 15.86 9.65 -12.06
C ALA A 85 14.90 10.75 -11.59
N ALA A 86 14.48 10.69 -10.34
CA ALA A 86 13.60 11.70 -9.75
C ALA A 86 14.26 13.07 -9.66
N ALA A 87 15.53 13.11 -9.26
CA ALA A 87 16.31 14.34 -9.22
C ALA A 87 16.48 14.95 -10.62
N ALA A 88 16.65 14.10 -11.64
CA ALA A 88 16.80 14.54 -13.05
C ALA A 88 15.51 15.14 -13.62
N ASP A 89 14.35 14.64 -13.23
CA ASP A 89 13.03 15.10 -13.69
C ASP A 89 12.36 16.12 -12.74
N GLY A 90 13.03 16.45 -11.63
CA GLY A 90 12.46 17.35 -10.62
C GLY A 90 11.25 16.78 -9.88
N ILE A 91 11.14 15.44 -9.87
CA ILE A 91 10.08 14.72 -9.16
C ILE A 91 10.48 14.60 -7.68
N ASP A 92 9.65 15.13 -6.80
CA ASP A 92 9.83 14.94 -5.35
C ASP A 92 9.31 13.55 -4.96
N LEU A 93 10.22 12.57 -4.97
CA LEU A 93 9.90 11.23 -4.51
C LEU A 93 9.83 11.17 -2.99
N PRO A 94 8.92 10.34 -2.45
CA PRO A 94 9.00 10.00 -1.03
C PRO A 94 10.39 9.43 -0.74
N ALA A 95 11.03 9.95 0.34
CA ALA A 95 12.36 9.49 0.74
C ALA A 95 12.40 7.95 0.75
N PRO A 96 13.46 7.32 0.19
CA PRO A 96 13.62 5.88 0.28
C PRO A 96 13.55 5.45 1.74
N GLY A 97 12.97 4.29 1.98
CA GLY A 97 12.97 3.71 3.34
C GLY A 97 14.41 3.58 3.87
N PRO A 98 14.58 3.32 5.17
CA PRO A 98 15.90 3.26 5.79
C PRO A 98 16.80 2.28 5.02
N SER A 99 18.02 2.72 4.72
CA SER A 99 19.03 1.87 4.08
C SER A 99 19.47 0.74 5.01
N ALA A 100 20.12 -0.30 4.47
CA ALA A 100 20.71 -1.35 5.29
C ALA A 100 21.73 -0.81 6.31
N ALA A 101 22.41 0.30 5.99
CA ALA A 101 23.31 0.98 6.90
C ALA A 101 22.55 1.70 8.04
N ASP A 102 21.41 2.33 7.73
CA ASP A 102 20.54 2.95 8.74
C ASP A 102 19.94 1.91 9.67
N VAL A 103 19.54 0.76 9.12
CA VAL A 103 19.05 -0.38 9.92
C VAL A 103 20.14 -0.94 10.82
N ALA A 104 21.37 -1.08 10.32
CA ALA A 104 22.50 -1.54 11.13
C ALA A 104 22.86 -0.50 12.21
N ALA A 105 22.91 0.78 11.89
CA ALA A 105 23.15 1.86 12.84
C ALA A 105 22.05 1.91 13.92
N SER A 106 20.79 1.72 13.52
CA SER A 106 19.67 1.67 14.47
C SER A 106 19.73 0.49 15.45
N ALA A 107 20.40 -0.60 15.06
CA ALA A 107 20.58 -1.76 15.94
C ALA A 107 21.53 -1.47 17.11
N GLU A 108 22.45 -0.52 16.94
CA GLU A 108 23.40 -0.09 17.99
C GLU A 108 22.85 1.06 18.87
N MET A 109 21.71 1.66 18.49
CA MET A 109 21.06 2.73 19.27
C MET A 109 20.37 2.17 20.51
N SER A 110 20.25 3.00 21.56
CA SER A 110 19.34 2.68 22.67
C SER A 110 17.89 2.58 22.20
N ALA A 111 17.03 1.91 22.96
CA ALA A 111 15.60 1.80 22.62
C ALA A 111 14.96 3.20 22.52
N ASP A 112 15.24 4.08 23.47
CA ASP A 112 14.69 5.44 23.51
C ASP A 112 15.14 6.30 22.31
N ASP A 113 16.44 6.21 21.94
CA ASP A 113 16.96 6.95 20.77
C ASP A 113 16.36 6.43 19.46
N ARG A 114 16.14 5.12 19.37
CA ARG A 114 15.49 4.50 18.21
C ARG A 114 14.04 4.95 18.08
N ASP A 115 13.30 4.95 19.19
CA ASP A 115 11.91 5.38 19.24
C ASP A 115 11.79 6.87 18.87
N ALA A 116 12.70 7.72 19.35
CA ALA A 116 12.77 9.13 18.98
C ALA A 116 13.08 9.33 17.49
N MET A 117 13.99 8.55 16.92
CA MET A 117 14.30 8.59 15.50
C MET A 117 13.09 8.16 14.64
N ILE A 118 12.42 7.06 15.00
CA ILE A 118 11.22 6.58 14.32
C ILE A 118 10.11 7.65 14.39
N ALA A 119 9.88 8.23 15.56
CA ALA A 119 8.90 9.30 15.72
C ALA A 119 9.22 10.50 14.79
N GLY A 120 10.48 10.92 14.71
CA GLY A 120 10.90 11.99 13.81
C GLY A 120 10.66 11.69 12.34
N MET A 121 10.93 10.45 11.89
CA MET A 121 10.66 10.03 10.51
C MET A 121 9.15 10.01 10.20
N VAL A 122 8.33 9.54 11.13
CA VAL A 122 6.87 9.50 10.97
C VAL A 122 6.28 10.91 10.92
N GLU A 123 6.71 11.82 11.80
CA GLU A 123 6.28 13.21 11.77
C GLU A 123 6.75 13.94 10.48
N GLY A 124 7.96 13.63 9.99
CA GLY A 124 8.44 14.13 8.70
C GLY A 124 7.58 13.65 7.52
N LEU A 125 7.14 12.38 7.54
CA LEU A 125 6.20 11.84 6.56
C LEU A 125 4.84 12.55 6.65
N ALA A 126 4.33 12.76 7.86
CA ALA A 126 3.06 13.45 8.08
C ALA A 126 3.10 14.90 7.57
N ALA A 127 4.17 15.62 7.84
CA ALA A 127 4.36 17.00 7.36
C ALA A 127 4.37 17.06 5.83
N ARG A 128 5.11 16.18 5.17
CA ARG A 128 5.15 16.09 3.70
C ARG A 128 3.78 15.78 3.10
N LEU A 129 3.02 14.85 3.70
CA LEU A 129 1.68 14.52 3.24
C LEU A 129 0.66 15.65 3.47
N ALA A 130 0.89 16.52 4.45
CA ALA A 130 0.10 17.74 4.63
C ALA A 130 0.34 18.74 3.48
N GLU A 131 1.56 18.82 2.96
CA GLU A 131 1.93 19.65 1.81
C GLU A 131 1.49 19.01 0.48
N ASN A 132 1.61 17.69 0.36
CA ASN A 132 1.27 16.89 -0.83
C ASN A 132 0.17 15.86 -0.49
N PRO A 133 -1.10 16.28 -0.32
CA PRO A 133 -2.15 15.42 0.22
C PRO A 133 -2.63 14.32 -0.75
N ASN A 134 -2.19 14.30 -2.01
CA ASN A 134 -2.65 13.36 -3.03
C ASN A 134 -1.81 12.06 -3.10
N ASP A 135 -0.84 11.86 -2.20
CA ASP A 135 -0.05 10.63 -2.11
C ASP A 135 -0.80 9.56 -1.29
N SER A 136 -1.63 8.77 -1.97
CA SER A 136 -2.39 7.69 -1.32
C SER A 136 -1.49 6.61 -0.72
N ALA A 137 -0.37 6.28 -1.36
CA ALA A 137 0.60 5.30 -0.87
C ALA A 137 1.33 5.83 0.38
N GLY A 138 1.63 7.12 0.40
CA GLY A 138 2.18 7.80 1.58
C GLY A 138 1.21 7.75 2.77
N TRP A 139 -0.07 8.03 2.57
CA TRP A 139 -1.09 7.93 3.61
C TRP A 139 -1.24 6.50 4.16
N GLN A 140 -1.18 5.48 3.29
CA GLN A 140 -1.19 4.08 3.74
C GLN A 140 0.04 3.71 4.58
N ARG A 141 1.23 4.23 4.21
CA ARG A 141 2.46 4.03 5.00
C ARG A 141 2.37 4.72 6.35
N LEU A 142 1.86 5.95 6.36
CA LEU A 142 1.67 6.72 7.58
C LEU A 142 0.70 6.04 8.54
N ALA A 143 -0.42 5.51 8.03
CA ALA A 143 -1.38 4.77 8.83
C ALA A 143 -0.74 3.58 9.54
N ARG A 144 0.02 2.74 8.80
CA ARG A 144 0.74 1.60 9.39
C ARG A 144 1.79 2.02 10.41
N ALA A 145 2.50 3.12 10.17
CA ALA A 145 3.47 3.64 11.12
C ALA A 145 2.78 4.07 12.44
N TYR A 146 1.65 4.75 12.36
CA TYR A 146 0.87 5.13 13.54
C TYR A 146 0.28 3.92 14.27
N GLU A 147 -0.13 2.86 13.57
CA GLU A 147 -0.57 1.60 14.20
C GLU A 147 0.56 0.98 15.05
N VAL A 148 1.77 0.87 14.49
CA VAL A 148 2.94 0.35 15.18
C VAL A 148 3.33 1.21 16.39
N MET A 149 3.17 2.53 16.28
CA MET A 149 3.44 3.46 17.37
C MET A 149 2.35 3.53 18.44
N GLY A 150 1.25 2.77 18.30
CA GLY A 150 0.12 2.81 19.21
C GLY A 150 -0.65 4.15 19.19
N ARG A 151 -0.69 4.81 18.04
CA ARG A 151 -1.43 6.06 17.79
C ARG A 151 -2.69 5.77 16.94
N PRO A 152 -3.72 5.14 17.51
CA PRO A 152 -4.85 4.64 16.73
C PRO A 152 -5.69 5.74 16.07
N GLU A 153 -5.82 6.91 16.68
CA GLU A 153 -6.60 8.03 16.11
C GLU A 153 -5.94 8.57 14.85
N ASP A 154 -4.62 8.77 14.89
CA ASP A 154 -3.86 9.23 13.74
C ASP A 154 -3.84 8.19 12.61
N ALA A 155 -3.76 6.89 12.98
CA ALA A 155 -3.84 5.79 12.02
C ALA A 155 -5.19 5.76 11.29
N GLN A 156 -6.30 5.93 12.02
CA GLN A 156 -7.65 5.99 11.45
C GLN A 156 -7.78 7.15 10.46
N ASP A 157 -7.30 8.34 10.83
CA ASP A 157 -7.37 9.52 9.97
C ASP A 157 -6.53 9.33 8.69
N ALA A 158 -5.35 8.71 8.80
CA ALA A 158 -4.51 8.39 7.66
C ALA A 158 -5.14 7.32 6.75
N HIS A 159 -5.78 6.27 7.29
CA HIS A 159 -6.53 5.29 6.52
C HIS A 159 -7.71 5.92 5.77
N VAL A 160 -8.45 6.81 6.41
CA VAL A 160 -9.55 7.55 5.78
C VAL A 160 -9.03 8.40 4.62
N ARG A 161 -7.91 9.11 4.80
CA ARG A 161 -7.27 9.90 3.73
C ARG A 161 -6.86 9.03 2.54
N ALA A 162 -6.22 7.89 2.80
CA ALA A 162 -5.85 6.94 1.74
C ALA A 162 -7.09 6.43 0.98
N ALA A 163 -8.14 6.03 1.69
CA ALA A 163 -9.38 5.53 1.10
C ALA A 163 -10.14 6.59 0.28
N ASP A 164 -10.07 7.85 0.69
CA ASP A 164 -10.66 8.96 -0.07
C ASP A 164 -9.95 9.23 -1.40
N LEU A 165 -8.65 8.96 -1.49
CA LEU A 165 -7.88 9.05 -2.73
C LEU A 165 -8.08 7.82 -3.62
N LEU A 166 -8.24 6.64 -3.03
CA LEU A 166 -8.39 5.36 -3.70
C LEU A 166 -9.87 4.98 -3.90
N VAL A 167 -10.64 5.86 -4.53
CA VAL A 167 -12.11 5.74 -4.66
C VAL A 167 -12.56 4.41 -5.27
N GLU A 168 -11.82 3.91 -6.27
CA GLU A 168 -12.13 2.66 -6.98
C GLU A 168 -11.51 1.41 -6.33
N ASN A 169 -10.85 1.55 -5.18
CA ASN A 169 -10.21 0.44 -4.48
C ASN A 169 -11.01 0.03 -3.24
N PRO A 170 -11.83 -1.03 -3.30
CA PRO A 170 -12.66 -1.45 -2.18
C PRO A 170 -11.87 -1.95 -0.97
N ASP A 171 -10.65 -2.44 -1.17
CA ASP A 171 -9.81 -2.88 -0.05
C ASP A 171 -9.31 -1.70 0.78
N ALA A 172 -9.07 -0.53 0.17
CA ALA A 172 -8.75 0.69 0.89
C ALA A 172 -9.94 1.18 1.74
N GLN A 173 -11.18 1.15 1.19
CA GLN A 173 -12.38 1.46 1.97
C GLN A 173 -12.57 0.47 3.12
N LEU A 174 -12.35 -0.82 2.86
CA LEU A 174 -12.47 -1.86 3.87
C LEU A 174 -11.48 -1.65 5.04
N GLN A 175 -10.21 -1.36 4.73
CA GLN A 175 -9.18 -1.09 5.74
C GLN A 175 -9.54 0.11 6.61
N ALA A 176 -9.96 1.23 6.01
CA ALA A 176 -10.36 2.42 6.75
C ALA A 176 -11.57 2.16 7.67
N LEU A 177 -12.60 1.48 7.16
CA LEU A 177 -13.78 1.12 7.95
C LEU A 177 -13.44 0.15 9.10
N GLN A 178 -12.55 -0.82 8.88
CA GLN A 178 -12.07 -1.70 9.93
C GLN A 178 -11.28 -0.96 11.00
N ALA A 179 -10.42 -0.02 10.62
CA ALA A 179 -9.69 0.81 11.58
C ALA A 179 -10.62 1.66 12.45
N ILE A 180 -11.72 2.19 11.87
CA ILE A 180 -12.76 2.92 12.61
C ILE A 180 -13.43 2.01 13.64
N VAL A 181 -13.84 0.81 13.24
CA VAL A 181 -14.52 -0.17 14.11
C VAL A 181 -13.60 -0.64 15.24
N VAL A 182 -12.38 -1.04 14.91
CA VAL A 182 -11.40 -1.52 15.92
C VAL A 182 -11.07 -0.44 16.95
N GLY A 183 -11.01 0.81 16.52
CA GLY A 183 -10.68 1.95 17.39
C GLY A 183 -11.90 2.59 18.06
N ASN A 184 -13.11 2.05 17.91
CA ASN A 184 -14.37 2.62 18.42
C ASN A 184 -14.56 4.10 18.04
N ALA A 185 -14.23 4.43 16.79
CA ALA A 185 -14.22 5.81 16.28
C ALA A 185 -15.46 6.16 15.42
N GLU A 186 -16.51 5.34 15.49
CA GLU A 186 -17.72 5.45 14.66
C GLU A 186 -18.39 6.82 14.79
N GLU A 187 -18.46 7.36 15.99
CA GLU A 187 -19.06 8.68 16.21
C GLU A 187 -18.12 9.80 15.73
N ARG A 188 -16.82 9.72 16.04
CA ARG A 188 -15.81 10.71 15.62
C ARG A 188 -15.69 10.78 14.09
N LEU A 189 -15.72 9.64 13.42
CA LEU A 189 -15.52 9.52 11.97
C LEU A 189 -16.82 9.18 11.22
N ARG A 190 -17.98 9.45 11.79
CA ARG A 190 -19.31 9.07 11.25
C ARG A 190 -19.48 9.45 9.78
N VAL A 191 -19.22 10.69 9.42
CA VAL A 191 -19.40 11.17 8.05
C VAL A 191 -18.43 10.45 7.07
N ALA A 192 -17.21 10.18 7.51
CA ALA A 192 -16.24 9.42 6.71
C ALA A 192 -16.69 7.96 6.57
N ALA A 193 -17.11 7.33 7.67
CA ALA A 193 -17.60 5.95 7.68
C ALA A 193 -18.81 5.76 6.76
N GLU A 194 -19.82 6.64 6.85
CA GLU A 194 -21.01 6.60 5.98
C GLU A 194 -20.63 6.71 4.49
N ARG A 195 -19.73 7.64 4.16
CA ARG A 195 -19.24 7.82 2.78
C ARG A 195 -18.47 6.60 2.26
N LEU A 196 -17.53 6.09 3.04
CA LEU A 196 -16.72 4.92 2.67
C LEU A 196 -17.56 3.66 2.55
N LEU A 197 -18.49 3.46 3.50
CA LEU A 197 -19.43 2.33 3.48
C LEU A 197 -20.34 2.39 2.25
N ALA A 198 -20.85 3.57 1.88
CA ALA A 198 -21.66 3.73 0.69
C ALA A 198 -20.89 3.32 -0.59
N ARG A 199 -19.61 3.73 -0.71
CA ARG A 199 -18.74 3.31 -1.84
C ARG A 199 -18.52 1.80 -1.83
N LEU A 200 -18.19 1.21 -0.69
CA LEU A 200 -17.97 -0.22 -0.55
C LEU A 200 -19.21 -1.04 -0.92
N VAL A 201 -20.39 -0.59 -0.50
CA VAL A 201 -21.68 -1.23 -0.83
C VAL A 201 -21.96 -1.16 -2.33
N MET A 202 -21.65 -0.06 -2.99
CA MET A 202 -21.81 0.06 -4.44
C MET A 202 -20.90 -0.92 -5.22
N GLN A 203 -19.66 -1.12 -4.76
CA GLN A 203 -18.68 -1.98 -5.42
C GLN A 203 -18.87 -3.46 -5.05
N LEU A 204 -19.10 -3.76 -3.78
CA LEU A 204 -19.13 -5.11 -3.23
C LEU A 204 -20.33 -5.34 -2.28
N PRO A 205 -21.59 -5.19 -2.75
CA PRO A 205 -22.78 -5.19 -1.89
C PRO A 205 -23.02 -6.50 -1.14
N ASN A 206 -22.51 -7.60 -1.66
CA ASN A 206 -22.78 -8.95 -1.15
C ASN A 206 -21.57 -9.62 -0.49
N ARG A 207 -20.45 -8.91 -0.37
CA ARG A 207 -19.26 -9.42 0.30
C ARG A 207 -19.53 -9.56 1.81
N PRO A 208 -19.11 -10.66 2.46
CA PRO A 208 -19.35 -10.89 3.88
C PRO A 208 -18.93 -9.72 4.79
N GLU A 209 -17.76 -9.15 4.50
CA GLU A 209 -17.22 -8.01 5.25
C GLU A 209 -18.07 -6.76 5.09
N THR A 210 -18.64 -6.53 3.89
CA THR A 210 -19.55 -5.40 3.64
C THR A 210 -20.83 -5.56 4.43
N LEU A 211 -21.43 -6.76 4.45
CA LEU A 211 -22.64 -7.05 5.23
C LEU A 211 -22.38 -6.92 6.74
N TYR A 212 -21.20 -7.37 7.21
CA TYR A 212 -20.81 -7.19 8.60
C TYR A 212 -20.75 -5.71 8.99
N LEU A 213 -20.05 -4.89 8.18
CA LEU A 213 -19.90 -3.46 8.42
C LEU A 213 -21.22 -2.71 8.34
N GLN A 214 -22.10 -3.04 7.37
CA GLN A 214 -23.46 -2.45 7.31
C GLN A 214 -24.23 -2.72 8.62
N GLY A 215 -24.19 -3.94 9.13
CA GLY A 215 -24.83 -4.29 10.39
C GLY A 215 -24.19 -3.58 11.58
N HIS A 216 -22.85 -3.52 11.63
CA HIS A 216 -22.13 -2.87 12.71
C HIS A 216 -22.44 -1.36 12.80
N PHE A 217 -22.31 -0.65 11.68
CA PHE A 217 -22.60 0.80 11.66
C PHE A 217 -24.08 1.10 11.90
N ALA A 218 -25.00 0.27 11.40
CA ALA A 218 -26.43 0.41 11.71
C ALA A 218 -26.68 0.27 13.22
N ALA A 219 -26.09 -0.72 13.88
CA ALA A 219 -26.18 -0.89 15.33
C ALA A 219 -25.57 0.30 16.09
N SER A 220 -24.37 0.74 15.72
CA SER A 220 -23.69 1.87 16.35
C SER A 220 -24.48 3.19 16.22
N TYR A 221 -25.24 3.34 15.15
CA TYR A 221 -26.09 4.52 14.92
C TYR A 221 -27.53 4.36 15.41
N GLY A 222 -27.84 3.26 16.11
CA GLY A 222 -29.14 3.03 16.76
C GLY A 222 -30.20 2.40 15.86
N ASP A 223 -29.90 2.00 14.63
CA ASP A 223 -30.81 1.27 13.74
C ASP A 223 -30.71 -0.24 13.97
N ALA A 224 -31.29 -0.69 15.09
CA ALA A 224 -31.30 -2.10 15.46
C ALA A 224 -32.02 -2.99 14.43
N GLN A 225 -33.01 -2.45 13.70
CA GLN A 225 -33.73 -3.22 12.69
C GLN A 225 -32.84 -3.52 11.47
N ALA A 226 -32.18 -2.51 10.94
CA ALA A 226 -31.24 -2.69 9.83
C ALA A 226 -30.07 -3.58 10.22
N ALA A 227 -29.49 -3.39 11.41
CA ALA A 227 -28.41 -4.22 11.93
C ALA A 227 -28.79 -5.71 11.93
N ARG A 228 -29.95 -6.06 12.51
CA ARG A 228 -30.47 -7.43 12.50
C ARG A 228 -30.63 -7.99 11.09
N GLN A 229 -31.11 -7.19 10.17
CA GLN A 229 -31.32 -7.62 8.78
C GLN A 229 -30.01 -7.95 8.08
N PHE A 230 -29.00 -7.10 8.18
CA PHE A 230 -27.69 -7.33 7.57
C PHE A 230 -26.99 -8.54 8.18
N TRP A 231 -26.96 -8.67 9.50
CA TRP A 231 -26.29 -9.79 10.16
C TRP A 231 -27.03 -11.12 9.94
N LYS A 232 -28.35 -11.16 9.84
CA LYS A 232 -29.10 -12.36 9.43
C LYS A 232 -28.77 -12.74 7.98
N THR A 233 -28.65 -11.77 7.08
CA THR A 233 -28.24 -12.02 5.70
C THR A 233 -26.83 -12.58 5.63
N LEU A 234 -25.91 -12.09 6.46
CA LEU A 234 -24.54 -12.60 6.58
C LEU A 234 -24.55 -14.04 7.11
N LEU A 235 -25.27 -14.30 8.21
CA LEU A 235 -25.39 -15.64 8.80
C LEU A 235 -25.93 -16.69 7.81
N ALA A 236 -26.82 -16.31 6.90
CA ALA A 236 -27.34 -17.21 5.87
C ALA A 236 -26.32 -17.56 4.76
N ARG A 237 -25.16 -16.87 4.73
CA ARG A 237 -24.13 -17.02 3.69
C ARG A 237 -22.81 -17.60 4.18
N ILE A 238 -22.61 -17.68 5.48
CA ILE A 238 -21.42 -18.25 6.11
C ILE A 238 -21.72 -19.63 6.69
N PRO A 239 -20.73 -20.53 6.84
CA PRO A 239 -20.90 -21.79 7.54
C PRO A 239 -21.40 -21.60 8.98
N GLU A 240 -22.24 -22.53 9.47
CA GLU A 240 -22.79 -22.42 10.83
C GLU A 240 -21.74 -22.48 11.93
N ASP A 241 -20.62 -23.15 11.65
CA ASP A 241 -19.45 -23.31 12.51
C ASP A 241 -18.40 -22.22 12.34
N ALA A 242 -18.64 -21.22 11.47
CA ALA A 242 -17.73 -20.09 11.32
C ALA A 242 -17.51 -19.37 12.66
N PRO A 243 -16.27 -19.00 13.03
CA PRO A 243 -15.97 -18.38 14.33
C PRO A 243 -16.83 -17.12 14.61
N ILE A 244 -17.15 -16.36 13.57
CA ILE A 244 -17.96 -15.14 13.69
C ILE A 244 -19.45 -15.41 13.88
N ALA A 245 -19.95 -16.60 13.52
CA ALA A 245 -21.39 -16.88 13.56
C ALA A 245 -21.98 -16.80 14.98
N GLY A 246 -21.22 -17.26 15.98
CA GLY A 246 -21.60 -17.15 17.39
C GLY A 246 -21.68 -15.71 17.87
N GLN A 247 -20.70 -14.89 17.48
CA GLN A 247 -20.65 -13.48 17.84
C GLN A 247 -21.82 -12.70 17.21
N LEU A 248 -22.14 -12.98 15.94
CA LEU A 248 -23.25 -12.35 15.24
C LEU A 248 -24.60 -12.69 15.87
N ARG A 249 -24.82 -13.96 16.26
CA ARG A 249 -26.05 -14.36 16.97
C ARG A 249 -26.19 -13.61 18.30
N ALA A 250 -25.12 -13.58 19.09
CA ALA A 250 -25.12 -12.84 20.36
C ALA A 250 -25.37 -11.32 20.15
N ALA A 251 -24.76 -10.73 19.13
CA ALA A 251 -24.98 -9.33 18.78
C ALA A 251 -26.43 -9.05 18.33
N ILE A 252 -27.06 -9.96 17.57
CA ILE A 252 -28.46 -9.86 17.16
C ILE A 252 -29.41 -9.93 18.37
N ASP A 253 -29.10 -10.80 19.33
CA ASP A 253 -29.92 -11.01 20.54
C ASP A 253 -29.78 -9.83 21.51
N ALA A 254 -28.68 -9.09 21.46
CA ALA A 254 -28.41 -7.91 22.30
C ALA A 254 -29.06 -6.61 21.79
N LEU A 255 -29.54 -6.58 20.53
CA LEU A 255 -30.25 -5.44 19.92
C LEU A 255 -31.75 -5.40 20.30
#